data_d7d8f5f8bef0a9ae0f1c3589f490e31c
#
_entry.id   d7d8f5f8bef0a9ae0f1c3589f490e31c
#
_cell.length_a   1.000
_cell.length_b   1.000
_cell.length_c   1.000
_cell.angle_alpha   90.00
_cell.angle_beta   90.00
_cell.angle_gamma   90.00
#
_symmetry.space_group_name_H-M   'P 1'
#
loop_
_entity.id
_entity.type
_entity.pdbx_description
1 polymer ?
#
loop_
_entity_poly.entity_id
_entity_poly.type
_entity_poly.pdbx_seq_one_letter_code
_entity_poly.pdbx_strand_id
1 'polypeptide(L)'
;MNLQTSKVNLYYEKYGEGQPLILLHGNGEEHTIFEKSIAVLKEHFTVYALDSRGHGYSSPVDELHYEDMADDVYEFICKLQLKKPIIYGFSDGGIIALLVGIKYPDTPSILIGSGVNAKPYAVKLSCLYRTALSYIREKNKFCKLLLTEPNITKEMLQKIEAKVYLTAGSNDLIYQGHMRRIARNIRKCTYTVFPGEDHGSYIVDSERIGEYIVKICT
;
A
#
# COMPACT_ATOMS: atom_id res chain seq x y z
N MET A 1 12.14 8.56 -12.46
CA MET A 1 11.65 9.95 -12.61
C MET A 1 11.49 10.57 -11.23
N ASN A 2 11.45 11.91 -11.12
CA ASN A 2 11.31 12.57 -9.81
C ASN A 2 10.16 13.58 -9.84
N LEU A 3 9.42 13.67 -8.72
CA LEU A 3 8.35 14.64 -8.52
C LEU A 3 8.51 15.30 -7.14
N GLN A 4 8.67 16.61 -7.11
CA GLN A 4 8.74 17.38 -5.87
C GLN A 4 7.34 17.61 -5.32
N THR A 5 7.03 17.06 -4.13
CA THR A 5 5.85 17.43 -3.33
C THR A 5 6.15 18.70 -2.52
N SER A 6 5.24 19.10 -1.65
CA SER A 6 5.48 20.24 -0.73
C SER A 6 6.57 19.94 0.31
N LYS A 7 6.80 18.65 0.63
CA LYS A 7 7.69 18.22 1.72
C LYS A 7 8.89 17.40 1.27
N VAL A 8 8.75 16.59 0.22
CA VAL A 8 9.76 15.62 -0.21
C VAL A 8 9.82 15.50 -1.74
N ASN A 9 10.92 14.99 -2.26
CA ASN A 9 11.03 14.59 -3.65
C ASN A 9 10.77 13.08 -3.75
N LEU A 10 9.72 12.69 -4.47
CA LEU A 10 9.35 11.30 -4.70
C LEU A 10 9.97 10.80 -6.00
N TYR A 11 10.62 9.65 -5.92
CA TYR A 11 11.02 8.90 -7.10
C TYR A 11 9.87 8.01 -7.56
N TYR A 12 9.71 7.87 -8.87
CA TYR A 12 8.77 6.94 -9.47
C TYR A 12 9.22 6.49 -10.85
N GLU A 13 8.72 5.34 -11.26
CA GLU A 13 8.82 4.88 -12.63
C GLU A 13 7.45 4.81 -13.27
N LYS A 14 7.41 5.04 -14.62
CA LYS A 14 6.17 5.07 -15.38
C LYS A 14 6.24 4.10 -16.54
N TYR A 15 5.18 3.29 -16.71
CA TYR A 15 5.08 2.29 -17.76
C TYR A 15 3.69 2.26 -18.37
N GLY A 16 3.59 1.80 -19.63
CA GLY A 16 2.33 1.58 -20.31
C GLY A 16 1.47 2.82 -20.57
N GLU A 17 0.26 2.56 -21.06
CA GLU A 17 -0.75 3.58 -21.36
C GLU A 17 -2.13 3.10 -20.88
N GLY A 18 -3.04 4.03 -20.55
CA GLY A 18 -4.41 3.73 -20.11
C GLY A 18 -4.77 4.41 -18.79
N GLN A 19 -5.71 3.79 -18.05
CA GLN A 19 -6.13 4.30 -16.75
C GLN A 19 -4.93 4.35 -15.76
N PRO A 20 -4.74 5.45 -15.01
CA PRO A 20 -3.67 5.54 -14.05
C PRO A 20 -3.79 4.49 -12.94
N LEU A 21 -2.70 3.74 -12.71
CA LEU A 21 -2.54 2.77 -11.62
C LEU A 21 -1.27 3.11 -10.84
N ILE A 22 -1.42 3.42 -9.56
CA ILE A 22 -0.31 3.72 -8.65
C ILE A 22 0.01 2.46 -7.84
N LEU A 23 1.29 2.08 -7.79
CA LEU A 23 1.81 0.96 -6.99
C LEU A 23 2.61 1.49 -5.82
N LEU A 24 2.29 1.04 -4.59
CA LEU A 24 2.91 1.42 -3.34
C LEU A 24 3.48 0.17 -2.64
N HIS A 25 4.79 0.13 -2.45
CA HIS A 25 5.53 -0.98 -1.82
C HIS A 25 5.34 -1.05 -0.30
N GLY A 26 5.84 -2.12 0.33
CA GLY A 26 5.82 -2.34 1.77
C GLY A 26 6.97 -1.67 2.52
N ASN A 27 7.04 -1.92 3.82
CA ASN A 27 8.04 -1.34 4.73
C ASN A 27 9.47 -1.80 4.39
N GLY A 28 10.38 -0.84 4.19
CA GLY A 28 11.78 -1.12 3.90
C GLY A 28 12.04 -1.65 2.49
N GLU A 29 11.04 -1.64 1.62
CA GLU A 29 11.12 -2.05 0.21
C GLU A 29 11.20 -0.82 -0.72
N GLU A 30 11.13 -1.06 -2.03
CA GLU A 30 11.09 -0.05 -3.08
C GLU A 30 10.26 -0.55 -4.28
N HIS A 31 10.05 0.29 -5.28
CA HIS A 31 9.22 -0.01 -6.46
C HIS A 31 9.60 -1.30 -7.21
N THR A 32 10.87 -1.74 -7.12
CA THR A 32 11.39 -2.93 -7.83
C THR A 32 10.72 -4.24 -7.44
N ILE A 33 10.08 -4.32 -6.26
CA ILE A 33 9.32 -5.52 -5.87
C ILE A 33 8.19 -5.86 -6.85
N PHE A 34 7.77 -4.90 -7.69
CA PHE A 34 6.66 -5.05 -8.62
C PHE A 34 7.09 -5.36 -10.07
N GLU A 35 8.37 -5.57 -10.37
CA GLU A 35 8.85 -5.74 -11.75
C GLU A 35 8.04 -6.75 -12.56
N LYS A 36 7.78 -7.94 -12.02
CA LYS A 36 6.97 -8.97 -12.70
C LYS A 36 5.50 -8.56 -12.84
N SER A 37 4.92 -7.95 -11.83
CA SER A 37 3.55 -7.44 -11.89
C SER A 37 3.43 -6.30 -12.92
N ILE A 38 4.43 -5.41 -13.01
CA ILE A 38 4.46 -4.31 -13.99
C ILE A 38 4.48 -4.85 -15.41
N ALA A 39 5.19 -5.96 -15.67
CA ALA A 39 5.23 -6.58 -17.00
C ALA A 39 3.82 -6.94 -17.51
N VAL A 40 2.93 -7.37 -16.62
CA VAL A 40 1.52 -7.66 -16.93
C VAL A 40 0.68 -6.37 -16.96
N LEU A 41 0.83 -5.52 -15.97
CA LEU A 41 -0.03 -4.35 -15.75
C LEU A 41 0.12 -3.27 -16.83
N LYS A 42 1.34 -3.07 -17.36
CA LYS A 42 1.63 -2.04 -18.37
C LYS A 42 0.88 -2.23 -19.69
N GLU A 43 0.39 -3.45 -19.96
CA GLU A 43 -0.40 -3.74 -21.16
C GLU A 43 -1.85 -3.21 -21.04
N HIS A 44 -2.28 -2.82 -19.82
CA HIS A 44 -3.66 -2.42 -19.53
C HIS A 44 -3.79 -1.04 -18.86
N PHE A 45 -2.71 -0.56 -18.25
CA PHE A 45 -2.71 0.64 -17.41
C PHE A 45 -1.50 1.54 -17.67
N THR A 46 -1.66 2.83 -17.37
CA THR A 46 -0.49 3.67 -17.11
C THR A 46 -0.06 3.44 -15.67
N VAL A 47 0.98 2.65 -15.47
CA VAL A 47 1.49 2.25 -14.16
C VAL A 47 2.48 3.29 -13.64
N TYR A 48 2.30 3.72 -12.39
CA TYR A 48 3.21 4.58 -11.64
C TYR A 48 3.70 3.79 -10.42
N ALA A 49 4.93 3.30 -10.45
CA ALA A 49 5.55 2.58 -9.35
C ALA A 49 6.37 3.57 -8.51
N LEU A 50 5.91 3.88 -7.29
CA LEU A 50 6.48 4.92 -6.44
C LEU A 50 7.40 4.32 -5.38
N ASP A 51 8.49 5.05 -5.10
CA ASP A 51 9.21 4.91 -3.83
C ASP A 51 8.60 5.88 -2.81
N SER A 52 8.16 5.35 -1.69
CA SER A 52 7.64 6.16 -0.58
C SER A 52 8.75 7.01 0.05
N ARG A 53 8.41 8.16 0.67
CA ARG A 53 9.40 8.96 1.43
C ARG A 53 10.27 8.07 2.31
N GLY A 54 11.56 8.34 2.35
CA GLY A 54 12.53 7.60 3.16
C GLY A 54 12.90 6.21 2.63
N HIS A 55 12.39 5.81 1.45
CA HIS A 55 12.66 4.53 0.79
C HIS A 55 13.24 4.74 -0.61
N GLY A 56 13.93 3.73 -1.14
CA GLY A 56 14.48 3.69 -2.48
C GLY A 56 15.22 4.96 -2.87
N TYR A 57 14.83 5.55 -3.99
CA TYR A 57 15.42 6.79 -4.52
C TYR A 57 14.68 8.08 -4.11
N SER A 58 13.63 7.97 -3.28
CA SER A 58 12.92 9.12 -2.72
C SER A 58 13.73 9.81 -1.62
N SER A 59 13.39 11.08 -1.33
CA SER A 59 14.07 11.86 -0.30
C SER A 59 14.16 11.12 1.03
N PRO A 60 15.33 11.06 1.67
CA PRO A 60 15.46 10.58 3.03
C PRO A 60 14.69 11.47 4.01
N VAL A 61 14.18 10.89 5.06
CA VAL A 61 13.49 11.58 6.17
C VAL A 61 13.92 10.97 7.49
N ASP A 62 13.87 11.73 8.57
CA ASP A 62 14.25 11.25 9.91
C ASP A 62 13.16 10.39 10.54
N GLU A 63 11.90 10.75 10.32
CA GLU A 63 10.73 10.04 10.84
C GLU A 63 9.76 9.66 9.73
N LEU A 64 9.02 8.58 9.96
CA LEU A 64 8.02 8.05 9.03
C LEU A 64 6.65 8.05 9.71
N HIS A 65 5.63 8.57 8.98
CA HIS A 65 4.23 8.54 9.37
C HIS A 65 3.37 8.20 8.16
N TYR A 66 2.46 7.23 8.30
CA TYR A 66 1.58 6.85 7.18
C TYR A 66 0.69 7.99 6.69
N GLU A 67 0.28 8.89 7.60
CA GLU A 67 -0.51 10.08 7.24
C GLU A 67 0.25 11.01 6.28
N ASP A 68 1.54 11.24 6.52
CA ASP A 68 2.40 12.03 5.65
C ASP A 68 2.62 11.34 4.29
N MET A 69 2.78 10.00 4.29
CA MET A 69 2.92 9.24 3.05
C MET A 69 1.64 9.30 2.21
N ALA A 70 0.47 9.27 2.85
CA ALA A 70 -0.81 9.42 2.16
C ALA A 70 -0.96 10.82 1.54
N ASP A 71 -0.50 11.87 2.24
CA ASP A 71 -0.48 13.24 1.70
C ASP A 71 0.46 13.35 0.49
N ASP A 72 1.63 12.71 0.52
CA ASP A 72 2.55 12.66 -0.62
C ASP A 72 1.90 12.03 -1.85
N VAL A 73 1.22 10.89 -1.67
CA VAL A 73 0.51 10.21 -2.77
C VAL A 73 -0.60 11.11 -3.33
N TYR A 74 -1.34 11.81 -2.48
CA TYR A 74 -2.35 12.76 -2.93
C TYR A 74 -1.74 13.93 -3.71
N GLU A 75 -0.65 14.53 -3.22
CA GLU A 75 0.06 15.59 -3.94
C GLU A 75 0.60 15.09 -5.28
N PHE A 76 1.14 13.86 -5.33
CA PHE A 76 1.58 13.21 -6.56
C PHE A 76 0.44 13.13 -7.59
N ILE A 77 -0.74 12.66 -7.16
CA ILE A 77 -1.94 12.57 -8.00
C ILE A 77 -2.33 13.95 -8.55
N CYS A 78 -2.36 14.95 -7.69
CA CYS A 78 -2.73 16.32 -8.07
C CYS A 78 -1.75 16.94 -9.06
N LYS A 79 -0.44 16.81 -8.79
CA LYS A 79 0.61 17.42 -9.65
C LYS A 79 0.70 16.80 -11.03
N LEU A 80 0.47 15.48 -11.12
CA LEU A 80 0.39 14.79 -12.42
C LEU A 80 -1.01 14.82 -13.04
N GLN A 81 -1.97 15.47 -12.37
CA GLN A 81 -3.37 15.60 -12.82
C GLN A 81 -4.01 14.24 -13.14
N LEU A 82 -3.68 13.21 -12.35
CA LEU A 82 -4.21 11.87 -12.55
C LEU A 82 -5.70 11.82 -12.19
N LYS A 83 -6.53 11.50 -13.18
CA LYS A 83 -7.99 11.46 -13.01
C LYS A 83 -8.44 10.09 -12.51
N LYS A 84 -9.03 10.05 -11.29
CA LYS A 84 -9.60 8.82 -10.71
C LYS A 84 -8.65 7.63 -10.79
N PRO A 85 -7.40 7.71 -10.28
CA PRO A 85 -6.46 6.61 -10.35
C PRO A 85 -6.95 5.40 -9.55
N ILE A 86 -6.51 4.22 -9.97
CA ILE A 86 -6.50 3.02 -9.15
C ILE A 86 -5.25 3.12 -8.26
N ILE A 87 -5.38 2.80 -6.98
CA ILE A 87 -4.23 2.75 -6.07
C ILE A 87 -4.12 1.34 -5.51
N TYR A 88 -3.03 0.67 -5.83
CA TYR A 88 -2.64 -0.60 -5.24
C TYR A 88 -1.53 -0.39 -4.23
N GLY A 89 -1.63 -1.03 -3.07
CA GLY A 89 -0.57 -1.04 -2.08
C GLY A 89 -0.38 -2.39 -1.40
N PHE A 90 0.88 -2.72 -1.16
CA PHE A 90 1.30 -3.89 -0.40
C PHE A 90 1.71 -3.49 1.01
N SER A 91 1.22 -4.19 2.03
CA SER A 91 1.59 -3.99 3.44
C SER A 91 1.45 -2.50 3.84
N ASP A 92 2.54 -1.79 4.12
CA ASP A 92 2.55 -0.34 4.37
C ASP A 92 1.89 0.45 3.23
N GLY A 93 2.21 0.10 1.98
CA GLY A 93 1.57 0.71 0.81
C GLY A 93 0.05 0.54 0.81
N GLY A 94 -0.46 -0.60 1.29
CA GLY A 94 -1.88 -0.85 1.45
C GLY A 94 -2.52 0.01 2.54
N ILE A 95 -1.80 0.26 3.64
CA ILE A 95 -2.21 1.21 4.69
C ILE A 95 -2.30 2.62 4.11
N ILE A 96 -1.26 3.04 3.37
CA ILE A 96 -1.22 4.34 2.68
C ILE A 96 -2.40 4.49 1.72
N ALA A 97 -2.69 3.47 0.90
CA ALA A 97 -3.82 3.48 -0.02
C ALA A 97 -5.16 3.68 0.71
N LEU A 98 -5.39 2.97 1.83
CA LEU A 98 -6.59 3.17 2.65
C LEU A 98 -6.66 4.59 3.22
N LEU A 99 -5.55 5.14 3.71
CA LEU A 99 -5.50 6.51 4.25
C LEU A 99 -5.77 7.56 3.18
N VAL A 100 -5.29 7.37 1.95
CA VAL A 100 -5.68 8.23 0.81
C VAL A 100 -7.19 8.20 0.61
N GLY A 101 -7.82 7.02 0.61
CA GLY A 101 -9.27 6.91 0.48
C GLY A 101 -10.06 7.50 1.66
N ILE A 102 -9.47 7.51 2.85
CA ILE A 102 -10.07 8.10 4.07
C ILE A 102 -9.99 9.63 4.04
N LYS A 103 -8.81 10.18 3.68
CA LYS A 103 -8.54 11.63 3.69
C LYS A 103 -9.08 12.34 2.44
N TYR A 104 -9.05 11.65 1.31
CA TYR A 104 -9.36 12.19 -0.02
C TYR A 104 -10.34 11.28 -0.78
N PRO A 105 -11.58 11.09 -0.26
CA PRO A 105 -12.51 10.05 -0.73
C PRO A 105 -12.89 10.18 -2.20
N ASP A 106 -12.88 11.40 -2.75
CA ASP A 106 -13.21 11.66 -4.15
C ASP A 106 -12.04 11.41 -5.12
N THR A 107 -10.86 11.10 -4.63
CA THR A 107 -9.65 10.99 -5.46
C THR A 107 -9.53 9.64 -6.16
N PRO A 108 -9.48 8.47 -5.48
CA PRO A 108 -9.31 7.19 -6.14
C PRO A 108 -10.62 6.68 -6.76
N SER A 109 -10.50 5.92 -7.85
CA SER A 109 -11.63 5.13 -8.38
C SER A 109 -11.76 3.80 -7.65
N ILE A 110 -10.63 3.13 -7.44
CA ILE A 110 -10.51 1.82 -6.80
C ILE A 110 -9.29 1.85 -5.87
N LEU A 111 -9.43 1.23 -4.71
CA LEU A 111 -8.33 0.96 -3.79
C LEU A 111 -8.12 -0.54 -3.68
N ILE A 112 -6.88 -0.98 -3.76
CA ILE A 112 -6.51 -2.39 -3.62
C ILE A 112 -5.41 -2.48 -2.56
N GLY A 113 -5.64 -3.25 -1.49
CA GLY A 113 -4.68 -3.41 -0.41
C GLY A 113 -4.36 -4.88 -0.14
N SER A 114 -3.09 -5.25 -0.21
CA SER A 114 -2.60 -6.58 0.11
C SER A 114 -1.92 -6.59 1.48
N GLY A 115 -2.32 -7.52 2.37
CA GLY A 115 -1.68 -7.69 3.68
C GLY A 115 -1.77 -6.45 4.59
N VAL A 116 -2.91 -5.77 4.63
CA VAL A 116 -3.09 -4.52 5.39
C VAL A 116 -3.48 -4.75 6.84
N ASN A 117 -2.99 -3.90 7.73
CA ASN A 117 -3.46 -3.81 9.11
C ASN A 117 -3.94 -2.39 9.43
N ALA A 118 -4.88 -2.29 10.38
CA ALA A 118 -5.40 -1.02 10.90
C ALA A 118 -4.82 -0.67 12.27
N LYS A 119 -4.06 -1.59 12.87
CA LYS A 119 -3.44 -1.46 14.19
C LYS A 119 -2.12 -2.25 14.24
N PRO A 120 -1.09 -1.77 14.94
CA PRO A 120 0.21 -2.46 15.04
C PRO A 120 0.08 -3.90 15.56
N TYR A 121 -0.77 -4.13 16.55
CA TYR A 121 -0.95 -5.44 17.20
C TYR A 121 -1.71 -6.47 16.35
N ALA A 122 -2.11 -6.13 15.13
CA ALA A 122 -2.78 -7.05 14.21
C ALA A 122 -1.83 -8.00 13.47
N VAL A 123 -0.55 -7.88 13.74
CA VAL A 123 0.53 -8.72 13.20
C VAL A 123 0.81 -9.88 14.14
N LYS A 124 1.23 -11.04 13.62
CA LYS A 124 1.61 -12.20 14.44
C LYS A 124 2.64 -11.79 15.52
N LEU A 125 2.44 -12.26 16.74
CA LEU A 125 3.23 -11.87 17.90
C LEU A 125 4.76 -12.08 17.71
N SER A 126 5.14 -13.15 17.01
CA SER A 126 6.55 -13.42 16.68
C SER A 126 7.19 -12.34 15.81
N CYS A 127 6.43 -11.78 14.87
CA CYS A 127 6.88 -10.68 14.03
C CYS A 127 7.00 -9.39 14.87
N LEU A 128 5.97 -9.08 15.66
CA LEU A 128 5.96 -7.91 16.55
C LEU A 128 7.17 -7.93 17.52
N TYR A 129 7.46 -9.09 18.10
CA TYR A 129 8.60 -9.26 18.99
C TYR A 129 9.93 -9.02 18.27
N ARG A 130 10.13 -9.58 17.07
CA ARG A 130 11.34 -9.34 16.27
C ARG A 130 11.52 -7.87 15.92
N THR A 131 10.43 -7.20 15.49
CA THR A 131 10.44 -5.78 15.19
C THR A 131 10.81 -4.94 16.41
N ALA A 132 10.27 -5.27 17.60
CA ALA A 132 10.61 -4.59 18.85
C ALA A 132 12.07 -4.77 19.23
N LEU A 133 12.63 -5.98 19.10
CA LEU A 133 14.05 -6.24 19.35
C LEU A 133 14.96 -5.47 18.38
N SER A 134 14.63 -5.44 17.10
CA SER A 134 15.36 -4.67 16.09
C SER A 134 15.32 -3.17 16.44
N TYR A 135 14.14 -2.65 16.80
CA TYR A 135 14.02 -1.25 17.23
C TYR A 135 14.87 -0.91 18.47
N ILE A 136 14.90 -1.79 19.46
CA ILE A 136 15.73 -1.57 20.66
C ILE A 136 17.21 -1.47 20.29
N ARG A 137 17.68 -2.30 19.36
CA ARG A 137 19.08 -2.37 18.94
C ARG A 137 19.51 -1.20 18.05
N GLU A 138 18.70 -0.87 17.07
CA GLU A 138 19.09 -0.01 15.93
C GLU A 138 18.39 1.36 15.93
N LYS A 139 17.33 1.54 16.74
CA LYS A 139 16.47 2.73 16.72
C LYS A 139 15.96 3.08 15.32
N ASN A 140 15.78 2.05 14.49
CA ASN A 140 15.40 2.17 13.10
C ASN A 140 13.99 2.75 12.95
N LYS A 141 13.84 3.77 12.10
CA LYS A 141 12.57 4.47 11.85
C LYS A 141 11.48 3.56 11.27
N PHE A 142 11.87 2.58 10.45
CA PHE A 142 10.96 1.60 9.86
C PHE A 142 10.32 0.71 10.94
N CYS A 143 11.13 0.24 11.89
CA CYS A 143 10.63 -0.52 13.03
C CYS A 143 9.76 0.35 13.96
N LYS A 144 10.11 1.64 14.16
CA LYS A 144 9.30 2.59 14.94
C LYS A 144 7.90 2.71 14.34
N LEU A 145 7.81 2.93 13.02
CA LEU A 145 6.54 3.02 12.28
C LEU A 145 5.66 1.80 12.53
N LEU A 146 6.18 0.58 12.29
CA LEU A 146 5.44 -0.68 12.47
C LEU A 146 4.94 -0.93 13.91
N LEU A 147 5.65 -0.41 14.92
CA LEU A 147 5.30 -0.58 16.33
C LEU A 147 4.27 0.44 16.83
N THR A 148 4.21 1.61 16.22
CA THR A 148 3.39 2.73 16.69
C THR A 148 2.17 3.02 15.82
N GLU A 149 2.22 2.65 14.54
CA GLU A 149 1.19 2.92 13.54
C GLU A 149 0.82 1.65 12.75
N PRO A 150 -0.31 1.61 12.04
CA PRO A 150 -1.32 2.66 11.94
C PRO A 150 -2.30 2.67 13.12
N ASN A 151 -3.13 3.72 13.18
CA ASN A 151 -4.25 3.79 14.11
C ASN A 151 -5.56 4.11 13.40
N ILE A 152 -5.95 3.27 12.44
CA ILE A 152 -7.19 3.42 11.66
C ILE A 152 -8.38 2.90 12.48
N THR A 153 -9.42 3.73 12.62
CA THR A 153 -10.64 3.35 13.33
C THR A 153 -11.74 2.88 12.37
N LYS A 154 -12.79 2.31 12.93
CA LYS A 154 -13.98 1.91 12.16
C LYS A 154 -14.61 3.12 11.46
N GLU A 155 -14.74 4.23 12.16
CA GLU A 155 -15.33 5.46 11.65
C GLU A 155 -14.52 6.05 10.50
N MET A 156 -13.19 5.92 10.54
CA MET A 156 -12.30 6.31 9.44
C MET A 156 -12.55 5.42 8.21
N LEU A 157 -12.58 4.09 8.38
CA LEU A 157 -12.84 3.15 7.28
C LEU A 157 -14.18 3.40 6.58
N GLN A 158 -15.20 3.83 7.32
CA GLN A 158 -16.53 4.14 6.79
C GLN A 158 -16.57 5.39 5.88
N LYS A 159 -15.53 6.23 5.90
CA LYS A 159 -15.39 7.40 5.01
C LYS A 159 -14.96 7.04 3.60
N ILE A 160 -14.45 5.83 3.37
CA ILE A 160 -13.99 5.38 2.07
C ILE A 160 -15.19 5.22 1.14
N GLU A 161 -15.25 6.01 0.06
CA GLU A 161 -16.31 5.97 -0.96
C GLU A 161 -15.95 5.08 -2.16
N ALA A 162 -14.66 4.95 -2.46
CA ALA A 162 -14.14 4.11 -3.52
C ALA A 162 -14.48 2.63 -3.31
N LYS A 163 -14.51 1.85 -4.39
CA LYS A 163 -14.55 0.38 -4.31
C LYS A 163 -13.21 -0.13 -3.78
N VAL A 164 -13.24 -1.02 -2.81
CA VAL A 164 -12.03 -1.57 -2.18
C VAL A 164 -11.93 -3.06 -2.41
N TYR A 165 -10.74 -3.50 -2.77
CA TYR A 165 -10.37 -4.91 -2.78
C TYR A 165 -9.24 -5.14 -1.78
N LEU A 166 -9.45 -6.05 -0.84
CA LEU A 166 -8.42 -6.46 0.09
C LEU A 166 -7.99 -7.88 -0.23
N THR A 167 -6.68 -8.13 -0.16
CA THR A 167 -6.13 -9.47 -0.38
C THR A 167 -5.16 -9.85 0.73
N ALA A 168 -5.04 -11.14 1.01
CA ALA A 168 -4.05 -11.70 1.91
C ALA A 168 -3.68 -13.12 1.50
N GLY A 169 -2.48 -13.57 1.83
CA GLY A 169 -2.16 -14.99 1.78
C GLY A 169 -2.85 -15.76 2.90
N SER A 170 -3.13 -17.06 2.71
CA SER A 170 -3.71 -17.89 3.78
C SER A 170 -2.76 -18.04 4.98
N ASN A 171 -1.44 -17.91 4.74
CA ASN A 171 -0.38 -17.98 5.74
C ASN A 171 0.17 -16.60 6.13
N ASP A 172 -0.55 -15.52 5.82
CA ASP A 172 -0.14 -14.13 6.05
C ASP A 172 0.31 -13.89 7.50
N LEU A 173 1.20 -12.91 7.68
CA LEU A 173 1.63 -12.44 9.00
C LEU A 173 0.56 -11.56 9.68
N ILE A 174 -0.35 -10.98 8.92
CA ILE A 174 -1.51 -10.24 9.44
C ILE A 174 -2.61 -11.25 9.80
N TYR A 175 -3.22 -11.11 10.96
CA TYR A 175 -4.31 -12.00 11.38
C TYR A 175 -5.51 -11.88 10.45
N GLN A 176 -5.95 -13.00 9.86
CA GLN A 176 -7.10 -13.10 8.95
C GLN A 176 -8.39 -12.48 9.53
N GLY A 177 -8.62 -12.65 10.84
CA GLY A 177 -9.75 -12.05 11.55
C GLY A 177 -9.70 -10.53 11.55
N HIS A 178 -8.51 -9.95 11.57
CA HIS A 178 -8.31 -8.51 11.50
C HIS A 178 -8.61 -7.97 10.09
N MET A 179 -8.10 -8.63 9.05
CA MET A 179 -8.40 -8.28 7.65
C MET A 179 -9.91 -8.34 7.36
N ARG A 180 -10.60 -9.39 7.82
CA ARG A 180 -12.06 -9.50 7.71
C ARG A 180 -12.79 -8.37 8.43
N ARG A 181 -12.27 -7.90 9.57
CA ARG A 181 -12.84 -6.77 10.31
C ARG A 181 -12.68 -5.46 9.54
N ILE A 182 -11.51 -5.21 8.93
CA ILE A 182 -11.31 -4.05 8.05
C ILE A 182 -12.33 -4.10 6.90
N ALA A 183 -12.40 -5.22 6.17
CA ALA A 183 -13.30 -5.38 5.04
C ALA A 183 -14.79 -5.12 5.40
N ARG A 184 -15.24 -5.60 6.56
CA ARG A 184 -16.64 -5.41 7.03
C ARG A 184 -16.98 -3.95 7.39
N ASN A 185 -15.98 -3.12 7.64
CA ASN A 185 -16.17 -1.72 8.00
C ASN A 185 -16.04 -0.75 6.81
N ILE A 186 -15.75 -1.26 5.62
CA ILE A 186 -15.72 -0.50 4.37
C ILE A 186 -16.98 -0.84 3.55
N ARG A 187 -17.73 0.17 3.12
CA ARG A 187 -19.04 0.00 2.46
C ARG A 187 -19.01 -0.92 1.24
N LYS A 188 -18.01 -0.75 0.38
CA LYS A 188 -17.88 -1.44 -0.90
C LYS A 188 -16.56 -2.21 -0.92
N CYS A 189 -16.45 -3.28 -0.12
CA CYS A 189 -15.22 -4.05 0.00
C CYS A 189 -15.41 -5.51 -0.38
N THR A 190 -14.49 -6.02 -1.19
CA THR A 190 -14.31 -7.46 -1.46
C THR A 190 -13.00 -7.91 -0.80
N TYR A 191 -13.05 -9.02 -0.07
CA TYR A 191 -11.85 -9.62 0.55
C TYR A 191 -11.57 -11.00 -0.03
N THR A 192 -10.37 -11.16 -0.58
CA THR A 192 -9.89 -12.40 -1.23
C THR A 192 -8.69 -12.96 -0.47
N VAL A 193 -8.69 -14.27 -0.24
CA VAL A 193 -7.54 -14.98 0.35
C VAL A 193 -6.90 -15.86 -0.73
N PHE A 194 -5.60 -15.72 -0.91
CA PHE A 194 -4.81 -16.56 -1.81
C PHE A 194 -4.35 -17.83 -1.07
N PRO A 195 -4.86 -19.01 -1.44
CA PRO A 195 -4.49 -20.26 -0.77
C PRO A 195 -3.01 -20.59 -0.93
N GLY A 196 -2.37 -21.03 0.15
CA GLY A 196 -0.95 -21.41 0.18
C GLY A 196 0.03 -20.25 0.29
N GLU A 197 -0.39 -19.02 -0.04
CA GLU A 197 0.48 -17.84 -0.05
C GLU A 197 0.73 -17.29 1.36
N ASP A 198 1.90 -16.69 1.54
CA ASP A 198 2.25 -15.92 2.73
C ASP A 198 2.01 -14.40 2.53
N HIS A 199 2.69 -13.55 3.29
CA HIS A 199 2.48 -12.11 3.25
C HIS A 199 2.89 -11.47 1.91
N GLY A 200 3.99 -11.94 1.30
CA GLY A 200 4.59 -11.32 0.11
C GLY A 200 4.70 -12.22 -1.10
N SER A 201 4.55 -13.55 -0.96
CA SER A 201 4.89 -14.54 -1.98
C SER A 201 4.10 -14.41 -3.30
N TYR A 202 2.92 -13.82 -3.27
CA TYR A 202 2.10 -13.56 -4.46
C TYR A 202 2.27 -12.14 -5.03
N ILE A 203 3.20 -11.35 -4.46
CA ILE A 203 3.42 -9.94 -4.78
C ILE A 203 4.86 -9.70 -5.23
N VAL A 204 5.80 -9.99 -4.32
CA VAL A 204 7.23 -9.76 -4.55
C VAL A 204 7.73 -10.77 -5.59
N ASP A 205 8.33 -10.24 -6.65
CA ASP A 205 8.86 -11.04 -7.77
C ASP A 205 7.83 -12.04 -8.35
N SER A 206 6.53 -11.62 -8.43
CA SER A 206 5.40 -12.44 -8.88
C SER A 206 4.48 -11.68 -9.82
N GLU A 207 3.96 -12.35 -10.85
CA GLU A 207 2.94 -11.82 -11.76
C GLU A 207 1.54 -11.88 -11.14
N ARG A 208 1.35 -12.72 -10.14
CA ARG A 208 0.03 -13.14 -9.62
C ARG A 208 -0.85 -11.99 -9.16
N ILE A 209 -0.29 -10.99 -8.47
CA ILE A 209 -1.07 -9.82 -8.08
C ILE A 209 -1.38 -8.92 -9.28
N GLY A 210 -0.47 -8.83 -10.25
CA GLY A 210 -0.72 -8.12 -11.51
C GLY A 210 -1.89 -8.71 -12.28
N GLU A 211 -1.94 -10.03 -12.46
CA GLU A 211 -3.04 -10.75 -13.09
C GLU A 211 -4.36 -10.54 -12.33
N TYR A 212 -4.32 -10.58 -11.00
CA TYR A 212 -5.50 -10.31 -10.17
C TYR A 212 -6.03 -8.89 -10.37
N ILE A 213 -5.15 -7.88 -10.40
CA ILE A 213 -5.53 -6.47 -10.63
C ILE A 213 -6.17 -6.31 -12.00
N VAL A 214 -5.58 -6.87 -13.06
CA VAL A 214 -6.19 -6.86 -14.41
C VAL A 214 -7.60 -7.43 -14.34
N LYS A 215 -7.77 -8.64 -13.80
CA LYS A 215 -9.06 -9.33 -13.71
C LYS A 215 -10.17 -8.53 -13.01
N ILE A 216 -9.85 -7.72 -12.00
CA ILE A 216 -10.86 -6.99 -11.21
C ILE A 216 -11.12 -5.57 -11.69
N CYS A 217 -10.23 -5.02 -12.55
CA CYS A 217 -10.26 -3.63 -12.99
C CYS A 217 -10.58 -3.47 -14.49
N THR A 218 -10.43 -4.52 -15.29
CA THR A 218 -10.83 -4.60 -16.69
C THR A 218 -12.07 -5.48 -16.86
#